data_0911b83dd83f908ddd94ec9d5524b610
#
_entry.id   0911b83dd83f908ddd94ec9d5524b610
#
_cell.length_a   1.000
_cell.length_b   1.000
_cell.length_c   1.000
_cell.angle_alpha   90.00
_cell.angle_beta   90.00
_cell.angle_gamma   90.00
#
_symmetry.space_group_name_H-M   'P 1'
#
loop_
_entity.id
_entity.type
_entity.pdbx_description
1 polymer ?
#
loop_
_entity_poly.entity_id
_entity_poly.type
_entity_poly.pdbx_seq_one_letter_code
_entity_poly.pdbx_strand_id
1 'polypeptide(L)'
;MLAAVLGILLIVCRVKYSFQIKGKKQLAVLLSVFLWFGITCFYAIDRAMAFVGVIKMLPLPLGYLFFMQFSDETRQKATGYIAHIGCFMVLAGILALPFSALKEQVWQAGRLGGFFQYSNTCALYLLAGLVVICNRWIENKSREQESGIKRDKMQILEGIVLLAGLLLTGSRGVMLLFFGYLIWFIRHLPSQKAKKYGVFCIVAVFALLAVVMVVTNGAGEQNIGRIFTVFRYSSTWKGRILYDLDALKMIAKYPFGMGYHGYAYVQGRMQT
;
A
#
# COMPACT_ATOMS: atom_id res chain seq x y z
N MET A 1 -11.75 3.76 18.47
CA MET A 1 -10.61 3.60 19.41
C MET A 1 -9.35 4.32 18.92
N LEU A 2 -8.78 4.02 17.74
CA LEU A 2 -7.54 4.64 17.25
C LEU A 2 -7.60 6.18 17.20
N ALA A 3 -8.69 6.77 16.68
CA ALA A 3 -8.88 8.22 16.61
C ALA A 3 -8.85 8.89 18.01
N ALA A 4 -9.46 8.25 19.02
CA ALA A 4 -9.45 8.76 20.37
C ALA A 4 -8.03 8.74 20.98
N VAL A 5 -7.28 7.65 20.78
CA VAL A 5 -5.89 7.54 21.22
C VAL A 5 -5.01 8.61 20.55
N LEU A 6 -5.12 8.77 19.24
CA LEU A 6 -4.37 9.81 18.51
C LEU A 6 -4.76 11.22 18.96
N GLY A 7 -6.04 11.46 19.22
CA GLY A 7 -6.53 12.74 19.76
C GLY A 7 -5.93 13.06 21.14
N ILE A 8 -5.94 12.09 22.06
CA ILE A 8 -5.32 12.23 23.38
C ILE A 8 -3.82 12.51 23.28
N LEU A 9 -3.11 11.74 22.43
CA LEU A 9 -1.67 11.93 22.21
C LEU A 9 -1.37 13.33 21.65
N LEU A 10 -2.19 13.83 20.72
CA LEU A 10 -2.04 15.20 20.20
C LEU A 10 -2.27 16.26 21.27
N ILE A 11 -3.27 16.08 22.14
CA ILE A 11 -3.51 16.99 23.25
C ILE A 11 -2.30 17.00 24.21
N VAL A 12 -1.78 15.83 24.56
CA VAL A 12 -0.58 15.70 25.40
C VAL A 12 0.63 16.37 24.75
N CYS A 13 0.82 16.15 23.43
CA CYS A 13 1.90 16.81 22.68
C CYS A 13 1.73 18.33 22.70
N ARG A 14 0.53 18.86 22.53
CA ARG A 14 0.28 20.31 22.57
C ARG A 14 0.54 20.94 23.94
N VAL A 15 0.17 20.24 25.01
CA VAL A 15 0.37 20.73 26.39
C VAL A 15 1.83 20.70 26.79
N LYS A 16 2.58 19.68 26.36
CA LYS A 16 3.94 19.44 26.82
C LYS A 16 5.03 19.99 25.87
N TYR A 17 4.71 20.16 24.59
CA TYR A 17 5.67 20.59 23.55
C TYR A 17 5.06 21.66 22.66
N SER A 18 5.91 22.45 21.96
CA SER A 18 5.48 23.39 20.94
C SER A 18 4.89 22.66 19.75
N PHE A 19 3.59 22.82 19.53
CA PHE A 19 2.87 22.18 18.42
C PHE A 19 3.26 22.82 17.09
N GLN A 20 3.85 22.05 16.18
CA GLN A 20 4.29 22.52 14.88
C GLN A 20 3.41 21.97 13.77
N ILE A 21 2.92 22.85 12.89
CA ILE A 21 2.22 22.47 11.67
C ILE A 21 3.21 22.54 10.50
N LYS A 22 3.89 21.44 10.23
CA LYS A 22 4.74 21.28 9.04
C LYS A 22 3.87 20.75 7.89
N GLY A 23 4.26 21.05 6.64
CA GLY A 23 3.53 20.56 5.47
C GLY A 23 2.10 21.10 5.34
N LYS A 24 1.91 22.42 5.49
CA LYS A 24 0.58 23.07 5.44
C LYS A 24 -0.23 22.73 4.18
N LYS A 25 0.43 22.58 3.01
CA LYS A 25 -0.24 22.21 1.75
C LYS A 25 -0.81 20.81 1.80
N GLN A 26 -0.04 19.84 2.28
CA GLN A 26 -0.48 18.44 2.42
C GLN A 26 -1.61 18.31 3.43
N LEU A 27 -1.49 19.03 4.56
CA LEU A 27 -2.56 19.07 5.57
C LEU A 27 -3.84 19.70 4.99
N ALA A 28 -3.73 20.80 4.22
CA ALA A 28 -4.89 21.44 3.61
C ALA A 28 -5.61 20.49 2.64
N VAL A 29 -4.88 19.73 1.80
CA VAL A 29 -5.45 18.73 0.91
C VAL A 29 -6.14 17.63 1.73
N LEU A 30 -5.49 17.10 2.76
CA LEU A 30 -6.07 16.06 3.62
C LEU A 30 -7.35 16.55 4.32
N LEU A 31 -7.32 17.76 4.85
CA LEU A 31 -8.49 18.35 5.51
C LEU A 31 -9.61 18.66 4.51
N SER A 32 -9.31 19.12 3.29
CA SER A 32 -10.35 19.35 2.27
C SER A 32 -11.07 18.07 1.89
N VAL A 33 -10.35 16.95 1.72
CA VAL A 33 -10.95 15.63 1.47
C VAL A 33 -11.79 15.19 2.66
N PHE A 34 -11.28 15.35 3.89
CA PHE A 34 -12.01 14.99 5.11
C PHE A 34 -13.29 15.83 5.29
N LEU A 35 -13.21 17.16 5.07
CA LEU A 35 -14.35 18.07 5.13
C LEU A 35 -15.40 17.73 4.06
N TRP A 36 -14.95 17.47 2.82
CA TRP A 36 -15.85 17.02 1.76
C TRP A 36 -16.61 15.76 2.19
N PHE A 37 -15.90 14.79 2.74
CA PHE A 37 -16.51 13.58 3.27
C PHE A 37 -17.50 13.86 4.39
N GLY A 38 -17.21 14.84 5.27
CA GLY A 38 -18.11 15.31 6.32
C GLY A 38 -19.38 15.98 5.75
N ILE A 39 -19.25 16.77 4.69
CA ILE A 39 -20.38 17.43 4.03
C ILE A 39 -21.35 16.40 3.47
N THR A 40 -20.89 15.23 3.02
CA THR A 40 -21.77 14.16 2.51
C THR A 40 -22.79 13.68 3.56
N CYS A 41 -22.53 13.84 4.86
CA CYS A 41 -23.46 13.45 5.93
C CYS A 41 -24.82 14.17 5.83
N PHE A 42 -24.86 15.38 5.26
CA PHE A 42 -26.09 16.18 5.17
C PHE A 42 -27.06 15.66 4.11
N TYR A 43 -26.55 15.04 3.03
CA TYR A 43 -27.35 14.58 1.90
C TYR A 43 -27.14 13.09 1.56
N ALA A 44 -26.42 12.35 2.39
CA ALA A 44 -26.21 10.92 2.20
C ALA A 44 -27.53 10.14 2.19
N ILE A 45 -27.56 9.04 1.45
CA ILE A 45 -28.70 8.09 1.43
C ILE A 45 -28.94 7.52 2.82
N ASP A 46 -27.86 7.18 3.54
CA ASP A 46 -27.87 6.80 4.94
C ASP A 46 -26.95 7.75 5.73
N ARG A 47 -27.56 8.69 6.44
CA ARG A 47 -26.85 9.72 7.21
C ARG A 47 -26.09 9.12 8.39
N ALA A 48 -26.67 8.10 9.04
CA ALA A 48 -26.03 7.44 10.19
C ALA A 48 -24.76 6.73 9.77
N MET A 49 -24.81 5.98 8.66
CA MET A 49 -23.63 5.32 8.10
C MET A 49 -22.60 6.32 7.55
N ALA A 50 -23.05 7.43 6.97
CA ALA A 50 -22.13 8.49 6.52
C ALA A 50 -21.36 9.09 7.71
N PHE A 51 -22.03 9.34 8.84
CA PHE A 51 -21.38 9.81 10.06
C PHE A 51 -20.36 8.78 10.62
N VAL A 52 -20.73 7.50 10.63
CA VAL A 52 -19.77 6.42 10.98
C VAL A 52 -18.57 6.44 10.06
N GLY A 53 -18.77 6.71 8.76
CA GLY A 53 -17.70 6.86 7.79
C GLY A 53 -16.73 8.00 8.13
N VAL A 54 -17.24 9.16 8.52
CA VAL A 54 -16.42 10.30 8.98
C VAL A 54 -15.57 9.91 10.18
N ILE A 55 -16.17 9.23 11.18
CA ILE A 55 -15.42 8.76 12.35
C ILE A 55 -14.32 7.77 11.95
N LYS A 56 -14.59 6.87 11.00
CA LYS A 56 -13.59 5.92 10.49
C LYS A 56 -12.45 6.59 9.74
N MET A 57 -12.68 7.75 9.10
CA MET A 57 -11.67 8.52 8.40
C MET A 57 -10.86 9.46 9.32
N LEU A 58 -11.37 9.78 10.50
CA LEU A 58 -10.73 10.70 11.47
C LEU A 58 -9.29 10.31 11.86
N PRO A 59 -8.89 9.02 11.96
CA PRO A 59 -7.49 8.67 12.22
C PRO A 59 -6.49 9.20 11.19
N LEU A 60 -6.89 9.45 9.94
CA LEU A 60 -5.99 9.93 8.90
C LEU A 60 -5.44 11.34 9.19
N PRO A 61 -6.29 12.39 9.36
CA PRO A 61 -5.78 13.72 9.69
C PRO A 61 -5.12 13.77 11.08
N LEU A 62 -5.64 13.05 12.07
CA LEU A 62 -5.03 12.99 13.39
C LEU A 62 -3.66 12.29 13.36
N GLY A 63 -3.53 11.19 12.64
CA GLY A 63 -2.28 10.47 12.45
C GLY A 63 -1.24 11.32 11.72
N TYR A 64 -1.65 12.06 10.68
CA TYR A 64 -0.78 12.99 9.98
C TYR A 64 -0.26 14.08 10.94
N LEU A 65 -1.15 14.75 11.68
CA LEU A 65 -0.77 15.78 12.65
C LEU A 65 0.16 15.24 13.74
N PHE A 66 -0.11 14.04 14.23
CA PHE A 66 0.74 13.38 15.24
C PHE A 66 2.14 13.06 14.67
N PHE A 67 2.20 12.49 13.47
CA PHE A 67 3.45 12.16 12.82
C PHE A 67 4.32 13.40 12.52
N MET A 68 3.69 14.54 12.25
CA MET A 68 4.40 15.81 12.02
C MET A 68 5.04 16.40 13.29
N GLN A 69 4.65 15.94 14.49
CA GLN A 69 5.28 16.40 15.75
C GLN A 69 6.67 15.78 15.95
N PHE A 70 6.98 14.69 15.26
CA PHE A 70 8.29 14.06 15.37
C PHE A 70 9.39 14.85 14.66
N SER A 71 10.63 14.74 15.19
CA SER A 71 11.81 15.22 14.49
C SER A 71 12.01 14.51 13.15
N ASP A 72 12.73 15.12 12.23
CA ASP A 72 13.01 14.52 10.92
C ASP A 72 13.73 13.16 11.05
N GLU A 73 14.65 13.07 12.00
CA GLU A 73 15.34 11.82 12.32
C GLU A 73 14.39 10.72 12.82
N THR A 74 13.47 11.07 13.73
CA THR A 74 12.47 10.13 14.24
C THR A 74 11.50 9.69 13.15
N ARG A 75 11.11 10.61 12.26
CA ARG A 75 10.26 10.28 11.09
C ARG A 75 10.96 9.32 10.14
N GLN A 76 12.24 9.55 9.85
CA GLN A 76 13.03 8.62 9.03
C GLN A 76 13.15 7.23 9.68
N LYS A 77 13.38 7.16 10.99
CA LYS A 77 13.36 5.88 11.71
C LYS A 77 11.98 5.22 11.65
N ALA A 78 10.92 5.97 11.91
CA ALA A 78 9.54 5.47 11.91
C ALA A 78 9.14 4.93 10.53
N THR A 79 9.47 5.62 9.43
CA THR A 79 9.21 5.10 8.09
C THR A 79 9.97 3.81 7.81
N GLY A 80 11.15 3.61 8.41
CA GLY A 80 11.90 2.37 8.29
C GLY A 80 11.19 1.16 8.88
N TYR A 81 10.46 1.35 9.96
CA TYR A 81 9.69 0.25 10.55
C TYR A 81 8.62 -0.30 9.58
N ILE A 82 8.16 0.48 8.59
CA ILE A 82 7.26 -0.03 7.55
C ILE A 82 7.92 -1.20 6.81
N ALA A 83 9.19 -1.07 6.43
CA ALA A 83 9.91 -2.14 5.75
C ALA A 83 10.17 -3.33 6.68
N HIS A 84 10.63 -3.10 7.91
CA HIS A 84 10.89 -4.17 8.87
C HIS A 84 9.63 -4.97 9.21
N ILE A 85 8.50 -4.30 9.47
CA ILE A 85 7.21 -4.95 9.71
C ILE A 85 6.76 -5.72 8.46
N GLY A 86 6.97 -5.16 7.27
CA GLY A 86 6.71 -5.85 6.00
C GLY A 86 7.52 -7.14 5.87
N CYS A 87 8.82 -7.11 6.15
CA CYS A 87 9.68 -8.29 6.16
C CYS A 87 9.19 -9.32 7.20
N PHE A 88 8.90 -8.88 8.41
CA PHE A 88 8.36 -9.75 9.45
C PHE A 88 7.06 -10.41 9.00
N MET A 89 6.15 -9.66 8.39
CA MET A 89 4.88 -10.19 7.89
C MET A 89 5.05 -11.24 6.79
N VAL A 90 6.02 -11.04 5.87
CA VAL A 90 6.33 -12.02 4.83
C VAL A 90 6.92 -13.30 5.44
N LEU A 91 7.89 -13.15 6.35
CA LEU A 91 8.51 -14.30 7.03
C LEU A 91 7.51 -15.06 7.87
N ALA A 92 6.67 -14.37 8.64
CA ALA A 92 5.59 -14.98 9.41
C ALA A 92 4.60 -15.74 8.50
N GLY A 93 4.28 -15.15 7.33
CA GLY A 93 3.44 -15.81 6.32
C GLY A 93 4.05 -17.10 5.79
N ILE A 94 5.34 -17.11 5.50
CA ILE A 94 6.06 -18.32 5.05
C ILE A 94 6.11 -19.36 6.17
N LEU A 95 6.44 -18.95 7.40
CA LEU A 95 6.48 -19.84 8.56
C LEU A 95 5.10 -20.42 8.94
N ALA A 96 4.01 -19.76 8.57
CA ALA A 96 2.65 -20.24 8.78
C ALA A 96 2.24 -21.38 7.81
N LEU A 97 2.96 -21.58 6.70
CA LEU A 97 2.59 -22.56 5.66
C LEU A 97 2.41 -24.00 6.17
N PRO A 98 3.29 -24.55 7.06
CA PRO A 98 3.14 -25.90 7.58
C PRO A 98 2.00 -26.05 8.60
N PHE A 99 1.45 -24.94 9.14
CA PHE A 99 0.42 -24.96 10.18
C PHE A 99 -0.93 -24.57 9.59
N SER A 100 -1.86 -25.52 9.41
CA SER A 100 -3.16 -25.30 8.75
C SER A 100 -3.95 -24.14 9.35
N ALA A 101 -4.07 -24.08 10.68
CA ALA A 101 -4.80 -23.04 11.39
C ALA A 101 -4.21 -21.62 11.20
N LEU A 102 -2.89 -21.47 11.15
CA LEU A 102 -2.22 -20.21 10.90
C LEU A 102 -2.24 -19.84 9.43
N LYS A 103 -2.10 -20.86 8.56
CA LYS A 103 -2.16 -20.67 7.11
C LYS A 103 -3.50 -20.06 6.68
N GLU A 104 -4.63 -20.55 7.20
CA GLU A 104 -5.96 -20.02 6.86
C GLU A 104 -6.14 -18.55 7.26
N GLN A 105 -5.48 -18.09 8.33
CA GLN A 105 -5.54 -16.70 8.78
C GLN A 105 -4.68 -15.75 7.92
N VAL A 106 -3.54 -16.22 7.44
CA VAL A 106 -2.53 -15.39 6.76
C VAL A 106 -2.62 -15.51 5.24
N TRP A 107 -3.10 -16.66 4.74
CA TRP A 107 -3.22 -16.95 3.31
C TRP A 107 -4.68 -17.07 2.90
N GLN A 108 -5.08 -16.32 1.88
CA GLN A 108 -6.42 -16.36 1.31
C GLN A 108 -6.39 -16.87 -0.12
N ALA A 109 -7.06 -17.98 -0.40
CA ALA A 109 -7.08 -18.61 -1.71
C ALA A 109 -5.66 -18.78 -2.33
N GLY A 110 -4.70 -19.24 -1.52
CA GLY A 110 -3.30 -19.42 -1.95
C GLY A 110 -2.49 -18.13 -2.11
N ARG A 111 -2.98 -16.98 -1.66
CA ARG A 111 -2.35 -15.66 -1.75
C ARG A 111 -2.00 -15.13 -0.37
N LEU A 112 -0.82 -14.51 -0.24
CA LEU A 112 -0.41 -13.88 1.02
C LEU A 112 -1.31 -12.67 1.32
N GLY A 113 -2.11 -12.75 2.37
CA GLY A 113 -2.94 -11.68 2.92
C GLY A 113 -2.28 -10.98 4.10
N GLY A 114 -1.31 -11.64 4.73
CA GLY A 114 -0.61 -11.15 5.92
C GLY A 114 -1.59 -10.83 7.05
N PHE A 115 -1.22 -9.90 7.90
CA PHE A 115 -2.08 -9.45 9.01
C PHE A 115 -3.31 -8.65 8.57
N PHE A 116 -3.37 -8.25 7.30
CA PHE A 116 -4.52 -7.52 6.75
C PHE A 116 -5.68 -8.44 6.35
N GLN A 117 -5.46 -9.75 6.32
CA GLN A 117 -6.45 -10.73 5.84
C GLN A 117 -7.00 -10.38 4.43
N TYR A 118 -6.26 -9.57 3.67
CA TYR A 118 -6.62 -9.15 2.31
C TYR A 118 -5.36 -8.90 1.47
N SER A 119 -5.17 -9.73 0.45
CA SER A 119 -3.92 -9.77 -0.34
C SER A 119 -3.58 -8.46 -1.04
N ASN A 120 -4.58 -7.66 -1.50
CA ASN A 120 -4.29 -6.40 -2.17
C ASN A 120 -3.81 -5.33 -1.18
N THR A 121 -4.36 -5.30 0.04
CA THR A 121 -3.90 -4.39 1.11
C THR A 121 -2.50 -4.77 1.57
N CYS A 122 -2.23 -6.07 1.75
CA CYS A 122 -0.90 -6.58 2.03
C CYS A 122 0.09 -6.15 0.96
N ALA A 123 -0.26 -6.32 -0.32
CA ALA A 123 0.58 -5.91 -1.45
C ALA A 123 0.91 -4.41 -1.43
N LEU A 124 -0.08 -3.54 -1.18
CA LEU A 124 0.15 -2.09 -1.06
C LEU A 124 1.09 -1.74 0.08
N TYR A 125 0.96 -2.42 1.23
CA TYR A 125 1.86 -2.23 2.37
C TYR A 125 3.30 -2.65 2.03
N LEU A 126 3.48 -3.81 1.38
CA LEU A 126 4.79 -4.29 0.94
C LEU A 126 5.41 -3.37 -0.12
N LEU A 127 4.60 -2.84 -1.03
CA LEU A 127 5.04 -1.83 -1.99
C LEU A 127 5.53 -0.55 -1.27
N ALA A 128 4.80 -0.07 -0.26
CA ALA A 128 5.24 1.07 0.54
C ALA A 128 6.60 0.80 1.22
N GLY A 129 6.80 -0.41 1.76
CA GLY A 129 8.09 -0.86 2.30
C GLY A 129 9.20 -0.84 1.25
N LEU A 130 8.94 -1.33 0.04
CA LEU A 130 9.89 -1.28 -1.07
C LEU A 130 10.27 0.15 -1.45
N VAL A 131 9.29 1.06 -1.53
CA VAL A 131 9.53 2.49 -1.78
C VAL A 131 10.44 3.10 -0.71
N VAL A 132 10.21 2.78 0.56
CA VAL A 132 11.06 3.24 1.67
C VAL A 132 12.50 2.72 1.52
N ILE A 133 12.68 1.44 1.23
CA ILE A 133 14.02 0.85 1.04
C ILE A 133 14.74 1.50 -0.15
N CYS A 134 14.07 1.67 -1.28
CA CYS A 134 14.64 2.29 -2.47
C CYS A 134 15.08 3.74 -2.21
N ASN A 135 14.25 4.54 -1.53
CA ASN A 135 14.60 5.92 -1.18
C ASN A 135 15.78 5.99 -0.22
N ARG A 136 15.80 5.14 0.81
CA ARG A 136 16.94 5.03 1.73
C ARG A 136 18.23 4.62 1.03
N TRP A 137 18.14 3.73 0.06
CA TRP A 137 19.30 3.33 -0.72
C TRP A 137 19.90 4.51 -1.52
N ILE A 138 19.06 5.37 -2.10
CA ILE A 138 19.54 6.60 -2.77
C ILE A 138 20.22 7.54 -1.77
N GLU A 139 19.56 7.79 -0.63
CA GLU A 139 20.09 8.68 0.41
C GLU A 139 21.42 8.17 0.97
N ASN A 140 21.54 6.86 1.24
CA ASN A 140 22.77 6.27 1.73
C ASN A 140 23.90 6.34 0.70
N LYS A 141 23.63 6.13 -0.58
CA LYS A 141 24.65 6.26 -1.62
C LYS A 141 25.18 7.68 -1.75
N SER A 142 24.34 8.69 -1.56
CA SER A 142 24.78 10.08 -1.50
C SER A 142 25.69 10.33 -0.29
N ARG A 143 25.38 9.72 0.86
CA ARG A 143 26.20 9.82 2.08
C ARG A 143 27.47 8.94 2.08
N GLU A 144 27.45 7.78 1.40
CA GLU A 144 28.64 6.92 1.26
C GLU A 144 29.75 7.60 0.46
N GLN A 145 29.39 8.45 -0.49
CA GLN A 145 30.34 9.28 -1.22
C GLN A 145 31.08 10.25 -0.30
N GLU A 146 30.47 10.61 0.86
CA GLU A 146 31.04 11.52 1.85
C GLU A 146 31.74 10.77 3.02
N SER A 147 31.27 9.58 3.43
CA SER A 147 31.70 8.92 4.71
C SER A 147 32.32 7.53 4.57
N GLY A 148 32.28 6.90 3.39
CA GLY A 148 32.93 5.59 3.13
C GLY A 148 32.32 4.36 3.83
N ILE A 149 31.17 4.47 4.53
CA ILE A 149 30.56 3.39 5.31
C ILE A 149 29.53 2.62 4.47
N LYS A 150 29.82 1.35 4.16
CA LYS A 150 28.92 0.44 3.44
C LYS A 150 27.82 -0.13 4.35
N ARG A 151 26.54 0.28 4.14
CA ARG A 151 25.36 -0.27 4.84
C ARG A 151 24.39 -1.07 3.95
N ASP A 152 24.80 -1.45 2.75
CA ASP A 152 23.89 -1.90 1.70
C ASP A 152 23.31 -3.32 1.84
N LYS A 153 24.05 -4.26 2.49
CA LYS A 153 23.67 -5.68 2.46
C LYS A 153 22.31 -5.96 3.12
N MET A 154 22.02 -5.34 4.26
CA MET A 154 20.76 -5.56 4.98
C MET A 154 19.58 -4.99 4.22
N GLN A 155 19.73 -3.81 3.63
CA GLN A 155 18.67 -3.18 2.84
C GLN A 155 18.36 -3.97 1.57
N ILE A 156 19.37 -4.55 0.93
CA ILE A 156 19.19 -5.43 -0.23
C ILE A 156 18.40 -6.66 0.19
N LEU A 157 18.76 -7.30 1.31
CA LEU A 157 18.04 -8.47 1.83
C LEU A 157 16.57 -8.13 2.14
N GLU A 158 16.32 -7.02 2.83
CA GLU A 158 14.96 -6.54 3.10
C GLU A 158 14.17 -6.30 1.81
N GLY A 159 14.79 -5.66 0.82
CA GLY A 159 14.19 -5.44 -0.49
C GLY A 159 13.81 -6.74 -1.20
N ILE A 160 14.67 -7.76 -1.14
CA ILE A 160 14.41 -9.10 -1.72
C ILE A 160 13.22 -9.75 -1.00
N VAL A 161 13.18 -9.72 0.33
CA VAL A 161 12.09 -10.29 1.12
C VAL A 161 10.76 -9.61 0.83
N LEU A 162 10.74 -8.27 0.80
CA LEU A 162 9.53 -7.51 0.46
C LEU A 162 9.04 -7.78 -0.95
N LEU A 163 9.97 -7.88 -1.92
CA LEU A 163 9.65 -8.21 -3.30
C LEU A 163 9.06 -9.63 -3.42
N ALA A 164 9.69 -10.60 -2.77
CA ALA A 164 9.17 -11.96 -2.72
C ALA A 164 7.75 -11.98 -2.11
N GLY A 165 7.55 -11.27 -1.00
CA GLY A 165 6.23 -11.11 -0.38
C GLY A 165 5.21 -10.48 -1.33
N LEU A 166 5.59 -9.42 -2.05
CA LEU A 166 4.73 -8.77 -3.04
C LEU A 166 4.27 -9.75 -4.12
N LEU A 167 5.18 -10.60 -4.63
CA LEU A 167 4.86 -11.65 -5.59
C LEU A 167 3.90 -12.68 -5.01
N LEU A 168 4.10 -13.11 -3.75
CA LEU A 168 3.24 -14.06 -3.05
C LEU A 168 1.81 -13.53 -2.83
N THR A 169 1.60 -12.22 -2.83
CA THR A 169 0.25 -11.65 -2.77
C THR A 169 -0.55 -11.88 -4.06
N GLY A 170 0.10 -12.05 -5.21
CA GLY A 170 -0.54 -12.18 -6.52
C GLY A 170 -1.43 -10.99 -6.91
N SER A 171 -1.14 -9.78 -6.39
CA SER A 171 -1.92 -8.57 -6.66
C SER A 171 -1.50 -7.89 -7.96
N ARG A 172 -2.25 -8.12 -9.04
CA ARG A 172 -1.96 -7.57 -10.38
C ARG A 172 -1.91 -6.04 -10.42
N GLY A 173 -2.88 -5.40 -9.79
CA GLY A 173 -2.95 -3.93 -9.76
C GLY A 173 -1.74 -3.31 -9.04
N VAL A 174 -1.33 -3.89 -7.91
CA VAL A 174 -0.17 -3.39 -7.16
C VAL A 174 1.14 -3.69 -7.90
N MET A 175 1.22 -4.80 -8.65
CA MET A 175 2.37 -5.07 -9.52
C MET A 175 2.52 -4.02 -10.62
N LEU A 176 1.41 -3.56 -11.24
CA LEU A 176 1.46 -2.46 -12.19
C LEU A 176 1.97 -1.16 -11.55
N LEU A 177 1.51 -0.83 -10.34
CA LEU A 177 2.02 0.31 -9.59
C LEU A 177 3.51 0.16 -9.27
N PHE A 178 3.96 -1.04 -8.90
CA PHE A 178 5.37 -1.34 -8.66
C PHE A 178 6.22 -1.11 -9.92
N PHE A 179 5.77 -1.57 -11.09
CA PHE A 179 6.48 -1.31 -12.34
C PHE A 179 6.52 0.17 -12.70
N GLY A 180 5.41 0.89 -12.53
CA GLY A 180 5.38 2.35 -12.69
C GLY A 180 6.39 3.04 -11.77
N TYR A 181 6.43 2.63 -10.50
CA TYR A 181 7.41 3.14 -9.53
C TYR A 181 8.86 2.80 -9.93
N LEU A 182 9.13 1.58 -10.39
CA LEU A 182 10.48 1.19 -10.84
C LEU A 182 10.97 2.04 -12.03
N ILE A 183 10.11 2.28 -13.01
CA ILE A 183 10.44 3.15 -14.16
C ILE A 183 10.77 4.55 -13.66
N TRP A 184 9.96 5.08 -12.78
CA TRP A 184 10.20 6.39 -12.16
C TRP A 184 11.52 6.40 -11.37
N PHE A 185 11.75 5.38 -10.52
CA PHE A 185 12.95 5.23 -9.72
C PHE A 185 14.23 5.20 -10.57
N ILE A 186 14.26 4.37 -11.63
CA ILE A 186 15.42 4.24 -12.52
C ILE A 186 15.72 5.57 -13.22
N ARG A 187 14.68 6.31 -13.64
CA ARG A 187 14.88 7.62 -14.26
C ARG A 187 15.56 8.63 -13.33
N HIS A 188 15.31 8.52 -12.02
CA HIS A 188 15.85 9.44 -11.01
C HIS A 188 17.16 8.95 -10.38
N LEU A 189 17.70 7.80 -10.79
CA LEU A 189 19.02 7.35 -10.33
C LEU A 189 20.12 8.31 -10.83
N PRO A 190 21.07 8.70 -9.96
CA PRO A 190 22.05 9.76 -10.24
C PRO A 190 23.10 9.35 -11.29
N SER A 191 23.35 8.06 -11.50
CA SER A 191 24.44 7.58 -12.34
C SER A 191 23.96 6.63 -13.41
N GLN A 192 24.57 6.72 -14.63
CA GLN A 192 24.26 5.81 -15.74
C GLN A 192 24.60 4.33 -15.39
N LYS A 193 25.65 4.10 -14.59
CA LYS A 193 25.98 2.76 -14.08
C LYS A 193 24.86 2.24 -13.19
N ALA A 194 24.34 3.07 -12.27
CA ALA A 194 23.21 2.70 -11.40
C ALA A 194 21.94 2.40 -12.23
N LYS A 195 21.66 3.15 -13.29
CA LYS A 195 20.55 2.89 -14.21
C LYS A 195 20.68 1.52 -14.89
N LYS A 196 21.88 1.16 -15.38
CA LYS A 196 22.14 -0.17 -15.97
C LYS A 196 21.90 -1.28 -14.96
N TYR A 197 22.39 -1.14 -13.71
CA TYR A 197 22.12 -2.11 -12.64
C TYR A 197 20.63 -2.19 -12.30
N GLY A 198 19.92 -1.07 -12.24
CA GLY A 198 18.47 -1.06 -12.03
C GLY A 198 17.71 -1.83 -13.11
N VAL A 199 18.04 -1.62 -14.37
CA VAL A 199 17.46 -2.38 -15.49
C VAL A 199 17.82 -3.87 -15.39
N PHE A 200 19.08 -4.20 -15.08
CA PHE A 200 19.52 -5.58 -14.88
C PHE A 200 18.73 -6.26 -13.73
N CYS A 201 18.52 -5.58 -12.60
CA CYS A 201 17.71 -6.09 -11.51
C CYS A 201 16.26 -6.38 -11.95
N ILE A 202 15.66 -5.51 -12.77
CA ILE A 202 14.31 -5.77 -13.31
C ILE A 202 14.30 -7.03 -14.16
N VAL A 203 15.27 -7.16 -15.08
CA VAL A 203 15.39 -8.34 -15.94
C VAL A 203 15.61 -9.60 -15.09
N ALA A 204 16.47 -9.53 -14.06
CA ALA A 204 16.71 -10.64 -13.14
C ALA A 204 15.46 -11.05 -12.37
N VAL A 205 14.64 -10.08 -11.91
CA VAL A 205 13.36 -10.37 -11.27
C VAL A 205 12.39 -11.07 -12.22
N PHE A 206 12.30 -10.62 -13.48
CA PHE A 206 11.46 -11.30 -14.47
C PHE A 206 11.99 -12.69 -14.81
N ALA A 207 13.30 -12.86 -14.93
CA ALA A 207 13.91 -14.16 -15.16
C ALA A 207 13.67 -15.11 -13.99
N LEU A 208 13.81 -14.63 -12.74
CA LEU A 208 13.49 -15.40 -11.54
C LEU A 208 12.02 -15.82 -11.50
N LEU A 209 11.11 -14.92 -11.86
CA LEU A 209 9.69 -15.23 -11.97
C LEU A 209 9.42 -16.30 -13.02
N ALA A 210 10.06 -16.22 -14.18
CA ALA A 210 9.94 -17.22 -15.23
C ALA A 210 10.48 -18.58 -14.76
N VAL A 211 11.62 -18.62 -14.08
CA VAL A 211 12.22 -19.86 -13.52
C VAL A 211 11.29 -20.46 -12.46
N VAL A 212 10.77 -19.66 -11.54
CA VAL A 212 9.82 -20.15 -10.52
C VAL A 212 8.57 -20.72 -11.18
N MET A 213 8.06 -20.12 -12.25
CA MET A 213 6.94 -20.67 -13.04
C MET A 213 7.24 -22.05 -13.62
N VAL A 214 8.43 -22.22 -14.20
CA VAL A 214 8.84 -23.49 -14.82
C VAL A 214 9.06 -24.57 -13.77
N VAL A 215 9.71 -24.23 -12.65
CA VAL A 215 10.08 -25.19 -11.61
C VAL A 215 8.88 -25.65 -10.78
N THR A 216 7.87 -24.78 -10.57
CA THR A 216 6.71 -25.14 -9.76
C THR A 216 5.67 -25.99 -10.49
N ASN A 217 5.88 -26.31 -11.78
CA ASN A 217 5.06 -27.25 -12.58
C ASN A 217 3.56 -27.17 -12.29
N GLY A 218 3.01 -25.96 -12.27
CA GLY A 218 1.59 -25.74 -12.03
C GLY A 218 1.15 -25.59 -10.57
N ALA A 219 1.93 -25.97 -9.56
CA ALA A 219 1.58 -25.70 -8.16
C ALA A 219 1.64 -24.18 -7.84
N GLY A 220 2.45 -23.43 -8.60
CA GLY A 220 2.50 -21.97 -8.58
C GLY A 220 1.52 -21.29 -9.52
N GLU A 221 0.79 -22.05 -10.37
CA GLU A 221 -0.14 -21.50 -11.37
C GLU A 221 -1.20 -20.56 -10.78
N GLN A 222 -1.68 -20.86 -9.58
CA GLN A 222 -2.69 -20.00 -8.96
C GLN A 222 -2.20 -18.59 -8.64
N ASN A 223 -0.92 -18.39 -8.32
CA ASN A 223 -0.39 -17.10 -7.89
C ASN A 223 0.42 -16.40 -8.98
N ILE A 224 1.37 -17.09 -9.58
CA ILE A 224 2.27 -16.51 -10.57
C ILE A 224 1.60 -16.47 -11.95
N GLY A 225 0.85 -17.50 -12.32
CA GLY A 225 0.02 -17.50 -13.53
C GLY A 225 -0.98 -16.34 -13.56
N ARG A 226 -1.51 -15.91 -12.41
CA ARG A 226 -2.38 -14.73 -12.31
C ARG A 226 -1.68 -13.42 -12.66
N ILE A 227 -0.38 -13.27 -12.41
CA ILE A 227 0.38 -12.07 -12.78
C ILE A 227 0.45 -11.96 -14.30
N PHE A 228 0.72 -13.06 -15.00
CA PHE A 228 0.81 -13.09 -16.46
C PHE A 228 -0.55 -13.08 -17.16
N THR A 229 -1.63 -13.45 -16.47
CA THR A 229 -2.99 -13.30 -17.01
C THR A 229 -3.57 -11.88 -16.83
N VAL A 230 -2.72 -10.88 -16.52
CA VAL A 230 -3.16 -9.46 -16.46
C VAL A 230 -3.89 -9.06 -17.73
N PHE A 231 -3.41 -9.53 -18.88
CA PHE A 231 -3.98 -9.21 -20.21
C PHE A 231 -4.96 -10.27 -20.72
N ARG A 232 -5.16 -11.38 -19.99
CA ARG A 232 -6.10 -12.43 -20.44
C ARG A 232 -7.53 -12.06 -20.01
N TYR A 233 -8.40 -11.93 -20.99
CA TYR A 233 -9.80 -11.65 -20.78
C TYR A 233 -10.47 -12.80 -20.00
N SER A 234 -10.82 -12.56 -18.74
CA SER A 234 -11.45 -13.54 -17.86
C SER A 234 -12.86 -13.05 -17.45
N SER A 235 -13.72 -13.97 -16.98
CA SER A 235 -15.03 -13.63 -16.43
C SER A 235 -14.95 -12.56 -15.31
N THR A 236 -13.85 -12.57 -14.54
CA THR A 236 -13.57 -11.56 -13.52
C THR A 236 -13.37 -10.15 -14.10
N TRP A 237 -12.85 -10.01 -15.31
CA TRP A 237 -12.72 -8.74 -16.02
C TRP A 237 -14.07 -8.19 -16.46
N LYS A 238 -14.93 -9.06 -17.01
CA LYS A 238 -16.31 -8.66 -17.37
C LYS A 238 -17.05 -8.11 -16.16
N GLY A 239 -16.99 -8.81 -15.03
CA GLY A 239 -17.62 -8.36 -13.80
C GLY A 239 -17.09 -7.00 -13.34
N ARG A 240 -15.76 -6.75 -13.42
CA ARG A 240 -15.17 -5.45 -13.06
C ARG A 240 -15.62 -4.32 -13.98
N ILE A 241 -15.62 -4.55 -15.31
CA ILE A 241 -16.10 -3.55 -16.27
C ILE A 241 -17.57 -3.20 -16.00
N LEU A 242 -18.41 -4.18 -15.68
CA LEU A 242 -19.80 -3.91 -15.31
C LEU A 242 -19.90 -3.07 -14.04
N TYR A 243 -19.11 -3.40 -12.99
CA TYR A 243 -19.06 -2.58 -11.77
C TYR A 243 -18.54 -1.16 -12.03
N ASP A 244 -17.55 -1.00 -12.91
CA ASP A 244 -17.01 0.31 -13.28
C ASP A 244 -18.05 1.12 -14.07
N LEU A 245 -18.80 0.50 -14.99
CA LEU A 245 -19.91 1.12 -15.72
C LEU A 245 -21.05 1.53 -14.77
N ASP A 246 -21.42 0.67 -13.85
CA ASP A 246 -22.42 0.99 -12.83
C ASP A 246 -21.95 2.14 -11.94
N ALA A 247 -20.66 2.15 -11.55
CA ALA A 247 -20.07 3.27 -10.81
C ALA A 247 -20.12 4.58 -11.59
N LEU A 248 -19.85 4.58 -12.91
CA LEU A 248 -19.98 5.75 -13.77
C LEU A 248 -21.42 6.27 -13.86
N LYS A 249 -22.41 5.37 -14.01
CA LYS A 249 -23.82 5.74 -13.95
C LYS A 249 -24.20 6.38 -12.61
N MET A 250 -23.65 5.83 -11.50
CA MET A 250 -23.88 6.37 -10.16
C MET A 250 -23.24 7.76 -10.01
N ILE A 251 -22.02 7.96 -10.51
CA ILE A 251 -21.35 9.27 -10.50
C ILE A 251 -22.18 10.29 -11.28
N ALA A 252 -22.71 9.92 -12.45
CA ALA A 252 -23.56 10.82 -13.24
C ALA A 252 -24.86 11.19 -12.49
N LYS A 253 -25.44 10.28 -11.73
CA LYS A 253 -26.66 10.51 -10.94
C LYS A 253 -26.39 11.23 -9.62
N TYR A 254 -25.24 10.98 -9.00
CA TYR A 254 -24.86 11.53 -7.71
C TYR A 254 -23.46 12.17 -7.77
N PRO A 255 -23.28 13.28 -8.51
CA PRO A 255 -21.95 13.87 -8.79
C PRO A 255 -21.22 14.32 -7.52
N PHE A 256 -21.95 14.64 -6.47
CA PHE A 256 -21.36 15.03 -5.17
C PHE A 256 -21.16 13.86 -4.20
N GLY A 257 -21.46 12.62 -4.65
CA GLY A 257 -21.37 11.41 -3.83
C GLY A 257 -22.66 11.06 -3.14
N MET A 258 -22.68 9.91 -2.47
CA MET A 258 -23.86 9.31 -1.82
C MET A 258 -23.63 9.11 -0.30
N GLY A 259 -22.49 9.53 0.21
CA GLY A 259 -22.07 9.24 1.57
C GLY A 259 -21.41 7.85 1.70
N TYR A 260 -20.80 7.61 2.86
CA TYR A 260 -20.18 6.33 3.17
C TYR A 260 -21.20 5.20 3.09
N HIS A 261 -20.82 4.09 2.49
CA HIS A 261 -21.68 2.92 2.26
C HIS A 261 -22.84 3.13 1.27
N GLY A 262 -23.03 4.35 0.73
CA GLY A 262 -24.13 4.66 -0.22
C GLY A 262 -24.12 3.79 -1.47
N TYR A 263 -22.93 3.41 -1.95
CA TYR A 263 -22.76 2.50 -3.09
C TYR A 263 -23.52 1.17 -2.89
N ALA A 264 -23.41 0.56 -1.73
CA ALA A 264 -24.04 -0.72 -1.43
C ALA A 264 -25.59 -0.66 -1.48
N TYR A 265 -26.17 0.49 -1.13
CA TYR A 265 -27.63 0.68 -1.18
C TYR A 265 -28.17 0.88 -2.62
N VAL A 266 -27.35 1.48 -3.49
CA VAL A 266 -27.78 1.86 -4.85
C VAL A 266 -27.42 0.80 -5.87
N GLN A 267 -26.34 0.06 -5.67
CA GLN A 267 -25.83 -0.94 -6.61
C GLN A 267 -26.90 -1.97 -7.00
N GLY A 268 -27.62 -2.55 -6.04
CA GLY A 268 -28.68 -3.53 -6.31
C GLY A 268 -29.87 -3.00 -7.12
N ARG A 269 -30.06 -1.67 -7.16
CA ARG A 269 -31.13 -1.02 -7.95
C ARG A 269 -30.68 -0.59 -9.34
N MET A 270 -29.38 -0.63 -9.60
CA MET A 270 -28.78 -0.18 -10.86
C MET A 270 -28.19 -1.33 -11.69
N GLN A 271 -28.13 -2.53 -11.13
CA GLN A 271 -27.77 -3.74 -11.89
C GLN A 271 -28.88 -4.01 -12.91
N THR A 272 -28.55 -3.82 -14.17
CA THR A 272 -29.38 -4.20 -15.35
C THR A 272 -28.93 -5.52 -15.89
#